data_a0b153d5e1c47ffaf8d10fd145ad59bc
#
_entry.id   a0b153d5e1c47ffaf8d10fd145ad59bc
#
_cell.length_a   1.000
_cell.length_b   1.000
_cell.length_c   1.000
_cell.angle_alpha   90.00
_cell.angle_beta   90.00
_cell.angle_gamma   90.00
#
_symmetry.space_group_name_H-M   'P 1'
#
loop_
_entity.id
_entity.type
_entity.pdbx_description
1 polymer ?
#
loop_
_entity_poly.entity_id
_entity_poly.type
_entity_poly.pdbx_seq_one_letter_code
_entity_poly.pdbx_strand_id
1 'polypeptide(L)'
;MIKPLGDSALLIQLGEEIDITINQRVHTLNAILSAASFNGILETVPAYCTLLVHYDPLILTFDQAARWARGQMERMDDTTRRTPRKLEVPVRYGGVSGADLEAVAASKGISPADVIRLHSGREYTVYMMGFTPGFPYMGTLDERLVMSRLETPRTVVKAGTVAIAGSQTGIYPLDSPGGWHVIGWTPLKLFDPASETPFLFVPGDEVKFIPLPAPKLDDHA
;
A
#
# COMPACT_ATOMS: atom_id res chain seq x y z
N MET A 1 -16.40 -1.07 -15.06
CA MET A 1 -17.56 -0.12 -14.98
C MET A 1 -17.01 1.29 -14.75
N ILE A 2 -17.61 2.34 -15.37
CA ILE A 2 -17.24 3.74 -15.12
C ILE A 2 -18.44 4.45 -14.50
N LYS A 3 -18.23 5.12 -13.36
CA LYS A 3 -19.25 5.82 -12.58
C LYS A 3 -18.79 7.25 -12.28
N PRO A 4 -19.71 8.23 -12.16
CA PRO A 4 -19.35 9.55 -11.64
C PRO A 4 -19.03 9.43 -10.14
N LEU A 5 -18.08 10.25 -9.69
CA LEU A 5 -17.75 10.44 -8.28
C LEU A 5 -17.70 11.94 -7.98
N GLY A 6 -18.80 12.46 -7.44
CA GLY A 6 -19.01 13.91 -7.39
C GLY A 6 -19.20 14.51 -8.79
N ASP A 7 -18.83 15.78 -8.93
CA ASP A 7 -18.99 16.58 -10.16
C ASP A 7 -17.70 16.73 -10.97
N SER A 8 -16.55 16.38 -10.42
CA SER A 8 -15.23 16.61 -10.98
C SER A 8 -14.35 15.35 -11.05
N ALA A 9 -14.96 14.17 -10.86
CA ALA A 9 -14.23 12.91 -10.96
C ALA A 9 -15.07 11.78 -11.53
N LEU A 10 -14.38 10.80 -12.12
CA LEU A 10 -14.96 9.51 -12.48
C LEU A 10 -14.16 8.37 -11.84
N LEU A 11 -14.85 7.30 -11.49
CA LEU A 11 -14.27 6.09 -10.94
C LEU A 11 -14.37 4.96 -11.97
N ILE A 12 -13.23 4.41 -12.35
CA ILE A 12 -13.11 3.21 -13.17
C ILE A 12 -12.95 2.01 -12.26
N GLN A 13 -13.92 1.12 -12.22
CA GLN A 13 -13.89 -0.11 -11.45
C GLN A 13 -13.50 -1.28 -12.36
N LEU A 14 -12.37 -1.93 -12.05
CA LEU A 14 -11.83 -3.07 -12.79
C LEU A 14 -12.10 -4.42 -12.10
N GLY A 15 -12.48 -4.40 -10.83
CA GLY A 15 -12.85 -5.55 -10.03
C GLY A 15 -13.53 -5.15 -8.73
N GLU A 16 -13.84 -6.14 -7.88
CA GLU A 16 -14.57 -5.96 -6.61
C GLU A 16 -13.78 -6.44 -5.39
N GLU A 17 -12.63 -7.04 -5.61
CA GLU A 17 -11.78 -7.62 -4.56
C GLU A 17 -10.31 -7.22 -4.72
N ILE A 18 -9.53 -7.42 -3.65
CA ILE A 18 -8.07 -7.19 -3.67
C ILE A 18 -7.42 -8.40 -4.32
N ASP A 19 -7.17 -8.30 -5.60
CA ASP A 19 -6.51 -9.30 -6.44
C ASP A 19 -5.33 -8.71 -7.17
N ILE A 20 -4.23 -9.44 -7.27
CA ILE A 20 -2.98 -8.96 -7.89
C ILE A 20 -3.15 -8.72 -9.39
N THR A 21 -3.92 -9.54 -10.08
CA THR A 21 -4.14 -9.40 -11.53
C THR A 21 -5.00 -8.17 -11.82
N ILE A 22 -6.05 -7.96 -11.02
CA ILE A 22 -6.89 -6.76 -11.11
C ILE A 22 -6.06 -5.52 -10.83
N ASN A 23 -5.23 -5.56 -9.78
CA ASN A 23 -4.38 -4.42 -9.41
C ASN A 23 -3.34 -4.10 -10.48
N GLN A 24 -2.71 -5.10 -11.09
CA GLN A 24 -1.81 -4.91 -12.22
C GLN A 24 -2.50 -4.20 -13.39
N ARG A 25 -3.75 -4.57 -13.70
CA ARG A 25 -4.56 -3.89 -14.73
C ARG A 25 -4.87 -2.45 -14.34
N VAL A 26 -5.15 -2.16 -13.06
CA VAL A 26 -5.32 -0.79 -12.57
C VAL A 26 -4.07 0.05 -12.86
N HIS A 27 -2.89 -0.48 -12.53
CA HIS A 27 -1.62 0.24 -12.75
C HIS A 27 -1.25 0.36 -14.22
N THR A 28 -1.55 -0.66 -15.04
CA THR A 28 -1.39 -0.57 -16.50
C THR A 28 -2.26 0.54 -17.08
N LEU A 29 -3.54 0.57 -16.71
CA LEU A 29 -4.45 1.62 -17.14
C LEU A 29 -4.00 2.99 -16.64
N ASN A 30 -3.57 3.10 -15.37
CA ASN A 30 -3.04 4.33 -14.81
C ASN A 30 -1.87 4.87 -15.63
N ALA A 31 -0.92 4.01 -16.01
CA ALA A 31 0.22 4.40 -16.85
C ALA A 31 -0.23 4.90 -18.24
N ILE A 32 -1.20 4.24 -18.87
CA ILE A 32 -1.76 4.65 -20.14
C ILE A 32 -2.44 6.02 -20.04
N LEU A 33 -3.30 6.21 -19.03
CA LEU A 33 -4.02 7.48 -18.84
C LEU A 33 -3.09 8.63 -18.48
N SER A 34 -2.08 8.38 -17.63
CA SER A 34 -1.08 9.39 -17.25
C SER A 34 -0.19 9.82 -18.43
N ALA A 35 0.09 8.90 -19.37
CA ALA A 35 0.83 9.21 -20.59
C ALA A 35 -0.02 9.90 -21.67
N ALA A 36 -1.34 9.70 -21.65
CA ALA A 36 -2.26 10.24 -22.61
C ALA A 36 -2.71 11.66 -22.20
N SER A 37 -1.96 12.67 -22.60
CA SER A 37 -2.35 14.07 -22.36
C SER A 37 -3.73 14.35 -22.98
N PHE A 38 -4.68 14.83 -22.16
CA PHE A 38 -6.00 15.25 -22.60
C PHE A 38 -6.44 16.49 -21.83
N ASN A 39 -6.78 17.55 -22.56
CA ASN A 39 -7.13 18.82 -21.93
C ASN A 39 -8.33 18.67 -20.99
N GLY A 40 -8.18 19.11 -19.76
CA GLY A 40 -9.17 19.00 -18.71
C GLY A 40 -9.08 17.74 -17.84
N ILE A 41 -8.21 16.77 -18.15
CA ILE A 41 -7.84 15.72 -17.20
C ILE A 41 -6.73 16.26 -16.30
N LEU A 42 -6.93 16.14 -14.98
CA LEU A 42 -6.06 16.73 -13.96
C LEU A 42 -5.12 15.69 -13.34
N GLU A 43 -5.67 14.55 -12.92
CA GLU A 43 -4.94 13.55 -12.14
C GLU A 43 -5.60 12.18 -12.24
N THR A 44 -4.80 11.14 -12.07
CA THR A 44 -5.28 9.76 -11.91
C THR A 44 -4.75 9.16 -10.60
N VAL A 45 -5.63 8.49 -9.83
CA VAL A 45 -5.29 7.91 -8.53
C VAL A 45 -5.64 6.42 -8.52
N PRO A 46 -4.65 5.53 -8.61
CA PRO A 46 -4.88 4.09 -8.56
C PRO A 46 -5.12 3.61 -7.14
N ALA A 47 -6.04 2.64 -7.00
CA ALA A 47 -6.31 1.91 -5.77
C ALA A 47 -6.25 0.39 -6.02
N TYR A 48 -6.80 -0.44 -5.13
CA TYR A 48 -6.71 -1.91 -5.24
C TYR A 48 -7.29 -2.47 -6.53
N CYS A 49 -8.52 -2.08 -6.85
CA CYS A 49 -9.30 -2.58 -7.99
C CYS A 49 -10.00 -1.47 -8.76
N THR A 50 -9.69 -0.20 -8.45
CA THR A 50 -10.28 0.98 -9.05
C THR A 50 -9.23 2.00 -9.44
N LEU A 51 -9.56 2.83 -10.43
CA LEU A 51 -8.79 4.01 -10.83
C LEU A 51 -9.70 5.22 -10.79
N LEU A 52 -9.35 6.21 -9.99
CA LEU A 52 -10.01 7.51 -9.98
C LEU A 52 -9.35 8.41 -11.01
N VAL A 53 -10.16 9.17 -11.75
CA VAL A 53 -9.70 10.19 -12.70
C VAL A 53 -10.37 11.50 -12.34
N HIS A 54 -9.58 12.48 -11.96
CA HIS A 54 -10.03 13.85 -11.76
C HIS A 54 -10.02 14.63 -13.06
N TYR A 55 -11.08 15.39 -13.30
CA TYR A 55 -11.19 16.29 -14.45
C TYR A 55 -11.74 17.66 -14.06
N ASP A 56 -11.44 18.67 -14.87
CA ASP A 56 -12.00 20.02 -14.68
C ASP A 56 -13.41 20.05 -15.31
N PRO A 57 -14.47 20.20 -14.51
CA PRO A 57 -15.85 20.23 -14.99
C PRO A 57 -16.19 21.50 -15.80
N LEU A 58 -15.35 22.52 -15.78
CA LEU A 58 -15.48 23.70 -16.63
C LEU A 58 -14.95 23.45 -18.06
N ILE A 59 -14.14 22.39 -18.24
CA ILE A 59 -13.54 22.03 -19.53
C ILE A 59 -14.20 20.77 -20.10
N LEU A 60 -14.49 19.78 -19.27
CA LEU A 60 -15.01 18.48 -19.66
C LEU A 60 -16.30 18.14 -18.91
N THR A 61 -17.27 17.59 -19.64
CA THR A 61 -18.39 16.89 -19.01
C THR A 61 -17.97 15.47 -18.60
N PHE A 62 -18.70 14.86 -17.67
CA PHE A 62 -18.53 13.44 -17.32
C PHE A 62 -18.51 12.53 -18.55
N ASP A 63 -19.46 12.73 -19.50
CA ASP A 63 -19.55 11.90 -20.69
C ASP A 63 -18.33 12.02 -21.61
N GLN A 64 -17.72 13.20 -21.69
CA GLN A 64 -16.51 13.42 -22.48
C GLN A 64 -15.33 12.71 -21.83
N ALA A 65 -15.13 12.91 -20.51
CA ALA A 65 -14.08 12.24 -19.75
C ALA A 65 -14.23 10.70 -19.77
N ALA A 66 -15.47 10.21 -19.61
CA ALA A 66 -15.75 8.77 -19.65
C ALA A 66 -15.52 8.15 -21.05
N ARG A 67 -15.86 8.85 -22.13
CA ARG A 67 -15.56 8.39 -23.50
C ARG A 67 -14.07 8.33 -23.75
N TRP A 68 -13.33 9.36 -23.33
CA TRP A 68 -11.87 9.37 -23.44
C TRP A 68 -11.26 8.19 -22.68
N ALA A 69 -11.67 7.98 -21.43
CA ALA A 69 -11.18 6.88 -20.61
C ALA A 69 -11.47 5.49 -21.24
N ARG A 70 -12.68 5.27 -21.79
CA ARG A 70 -13.02 4.02 -22.52
C ARG A 70 -12.11 3.79 -23.70
N GLY A 71 -11.87 4.82 -24.53
CA GLY A 71 -10.97 4.70 -25.68
C GLY A 71 -9.53 4.37 -25.30
N GLN A 72 -9.07 4.80 -24.11
CA GLN A 72 -7.76 4.39 -23.60
C GLN A 72 -7.78 2.95 -23.05
N MET A 73 -8.88 2.52 -22.41
CA MET A 73 -9.03 1.14 -21.94
C MET A 73 -8.98 0.12 -23.08
N GLU A 74 -9.50 0.46 -24.26
CA GLU A 74 -9.43 -0.40 -25.46
C GLU A 74 -7.99 -0.62 -25.97
N ARG A 75 -7.06 0.27 -25.59
CA ARG A 75 -5.63 0.16 -25.93
C ARG A 75 -4.83 -0.61 -24.89
N MET A 76 -5.47 -1.04 -23.81
CA MET A 76 -4.81 -1.77 -22.74
C MET A 76 -4.46 -3.18 -23.24
N ASP A 77 -3.17 -3.44 -23.37
CA ASP A 77 -2.65 -4.78 -23.64
C ASP A 77 -2.30 -5.43 -22.30
N ASP A 78 -2.98 -6.52 -21.99
CA ASP A 78 -2.74 -7.30 -20.76
C ASP A 78 -1.33 -7.94 -20.71
N THR A 79 -0.56 -7.85 -21.81
CA THR A 79 0.83 -8.37 -21.88
C THR A 79 1.88 -7.38 -21.38
N THR A 80 1.55 -6.08 -21.26
CA THR A 80 2.49 -5.05 -20.79
C THR A 80 2.59 -5.08 -19.26
N ARG A 81 3.39 -6.02 -18.72
CA ARG A 81 3.70 -6.08 -17.28
C ARG A 81 5.02 -5.39 -16.99
N ARG A 82 5.00 -4.44 -16.06
CA ARG A 82 6.23 -3.90 -15.48
C ARG A 82 6.92 -5.00 -14.67
N THR A 83 8.22 -5.19 -14.87
CA THR A 83 9.02 -6.03 -13.96
C THR A 83 9.04 -5.39 -12.57
N PRO A 84 8.57 -6.09 -11.52
CA PRO A 84 8.61 -5.56 -10.16
C PRO A 84 10.03 -5.26 -9.71
N ARG A 85 10.24 -4.16 -8.98
CA ARG A 85 11.45 -3.99 -8.19
C ARG A 85 11.32 -4.85 -6.94
N LYS A 86 12.39 -5.55 -6.56
CA LYS A 86 12.46 -6.30 -5.31
C LYS A 86 13.20 -5.49 -4.25
N LEU A 87 12.53 -5.24 -3.14
CA LEU A 87 13.08 -4.46 -2.03
C LEU A 87 13.08 -5.30 -0.75
N GLU A 88 14.22 -5.32 -0.08
CA GLU A 88 14.35 -5.91 1.25
C GLU A 88 14.20 -4.84 2.32
N VAL A 89 13.35 -5.12 3.30
CA VAL A 89 13.04 -4.21 4.40
C VAL A 89 13.53 -4.85 5.71
N PRO A 90 14.61 -4.35 6.31
CA PRO A 90 15.08 -4.83 7.59
C PRO A 90 14.09 -4.42 8.69
N VAL A 91 13.66 -5.36 9.54
CA VAL A 91 12.64 -5.12 10.57
C VAL A 91 13.09 -5.66 11.93
N ARG A 92 12.99 -4.82 12.95
CA ARG A 92 13.05 -5.24 14.35
C ARG A 92 11.63 -5.55 14.82
N TYR A 93 11.39 -6.82 15.14
CA TYR A 93 10.08 -7.28 15.60
C TYR A 93 10.00 -7.28 17.13
N GLY A 94 8.79 -7.02 17.66
CA GLY A 94 8.49 -7.14 19.09
C GLY A 94 9.12 -6.08 19.99
N GLY A 95 8.96 -6.27 21.29
CA GLY A 95 9.41 -5.33 22.31
C GLY A 95 8.87 -3.91 22.06
N VAL A 96 9.71 -2.91 22.24
CA VAL A 96 9.33 -1.50 21.99
C VAL A 96 9.07 -1.20 20.51
N SER A 97 9.64 -2.01 19.61
CA SER A 97 9.47 -1.86 18.16
C SER A 97 8.18 -2.48 17.63
N GLY A 98 7.62 -3.45 18.35
CA GLY A 98 6.44 -4.20 17.92
C GLY A 98 5.50 -4.46 19.10
N ALA A 99 4.95 -3.39 19.66
CA ALA A 99 4.19 -3.40 20.92
C ALA A 99 2.97 -4.36 20.91
N ASP A 100 2.44 -4.71 19.73
CA ASP A 100 1.28 -5.62 19.63
C ASP A 100 1.67 -7.05 19.26
N LEU A 101 2.95 -7.36 19.03
CA LEU A 101 3.37 -8.68 18.55
C LEU A 101 2.88 -9.82 19.45
N GLU A 102 3.03 -9.66 20.78
CA GLU A 102 2.58 -10.65 21.77
C GLU A 102 1.06 -10.80 21.76
N ALA A 103 0.32 -9.68 21.68
CA ALA A 103 -1.14 -9.69 21.64
C ALA A 103 -1.67 -10.32 20.34
N VAL A 104 -1.02 -10.05 19.20
CA VAL A 104 -1.31 -10.70 17.92
C VAL A 104 -1.10 -12.21 18.03
N ALA A 105 0.03 -12.65 18.55
CA ALA A 105 0.36 -14.06 18.74
C ALA A 105 -0.68 -14.77 19.62
N ALA A 106 -0.99 -14.17 20.78
CA ALA A 106 -1.98 -14.71 21.73
C ALA A 106 -3.38 -14.81 21.08
N SER A 107 -3.82 -13.77 20.35
CA SER A 107 -5.12 -13.77 19.68
C SER A 107 -5.25 -14.85 18.58
N LYS A 108 -4.12 -15.29 18.02
CA LYS A 108 -4.06 -16.31 16.97
C LYS A 108 -3.71 -17.72 17.51
N GLY A 109 -3.41 -17.85 18.80
CA GLY A 109 -2.99 -19.12 19.41
C GLY A 109 -1.66 -19.64 18.88
N ILE A 110 -0.76 -18.77 18.46
CA ILE A 110 0.58 -19.10 17.94
C ILE A 110 1.66 -18.35 18.72
N SER A 111 2.93 -18.74 18.54
CA SER A 111 4.04 -18.03 19.19
C SER A 111 4.37 -16.71 18.48
N PRO A 112 4.98 -15.73 19.18
CA PRO A 112 5.52 -14.51 18.55
C PRO A 112 6.53 -14.84 17.45
N ALA A 113 7.33 -15.88 17.61
CA ALA A 113 8.26 -16.35 16.58
C ALA A 113 7.54 -16.85 15.33
N ASP A 114 6.36 -17.47 15.49
CA ASP A 114 5.53 -17.87 14.35
C ASP A 114 4.94 -16.66 13.62
N VAL A 115 4.50 -15.61 14.35
CA VAL A 115 4.03 -14.36 13.72
C VAL A 115 5.15 -13.77 12.86
N ILE A 116 6.37 -13.67 13.41
CA ILE A 116 7.53 -13.17 12.66
C ILE A 116 7.80 -14.04 11.44
N ARG A 117 7.85 -15.35 11.59
CA ARG A 117 8.13 -16.30 10.52
C ARG A 117 7.08 -16.21 9.41
N LEU A 118 5.80 -16.11 9.76
CA LEU A 118 4.70 -15.99 8.80
C LEU A 118 4.73 -14.65 8.06
N HIS A 119 4.98 -13.56 8.79
CA HIS A 119 5.06 -12.23 8.20
C HIS A 119 6.30 -12.08 7.32
N SER A 120 7.48 -12.48 7.76
CA SER A 120 8.73 -12.35 7.00
C SER A 120 8.94 -13.47 5.97
N GLY A 121 8.19 -14.57 6.06
CA GLY A 121 8.35 -15.77 5.23
C GLY A 121 7.89 -15.62 3.76
N ARG A 122 7.26 -14.52 3.39
CA ARG A 122 6.67 -14.29 2.05
C ARG A 122 7.06 -12.95 1.47
N GLU A 123 6.88 -12.79 0.17
CA GLU A 123 6.97 -11.52 -0.54
C GLU A 123 5.58 -10.86 -0.58
N TYR A 124 5.56 -9.53 -0.53
CA TYR A 124 4.34 -8.72 -0.56
C TYR A 124 4.38 -7.77 -1.73
N THR A 125 3.26 -7.63 -2.43
CA THR A 125 3.11 -6.60 -3.47
C THR A 125 2.60 -5.31 -2.85
N VAL A 126 3.20 -4.18 -3.23
CA VAL A 126 2.65 -2.85 -2.95
C VAL A 126 1.46 -2.63 -3.89
N TYR A 127 0.25 -2.74 -3.38
CA TYR A 127 -0.96 -2.55 -4.18
C TYR A 127 -1.22 -1.09 -4.51
N MET A 128 -1.07 -0.22 -3.54
CA MET A 128 -1.28 1.22 -3.69
C MET A 128 -0.53 2.00 -2.63
N MET A 129 -0.35 3.29 -2.90
CA MET A 129 0.13 4.27 -1.94
C MET A 129 -1.03 5.17 -1.51
N GLY A 130 -1.11 5.55 -0.21
CA GLY A 130 -2.20 6.41 0.25
C GLY A 130 -2.20 6.62 1.75
N PHE A 131 -3.29 7.11 2.32
CA PHE A 131 -3.44 7.48 3.72
C PHE A 131 -2.55 8.66 4.14
N THR A 132 -1.24 8.50 4.09
CA THR A 132 -0.23 9.57 4.24
C THR A 132 0.79 9.44 3.12
N PRO A 133 1.52 10.52 2.75
CA PRO A 133 2.56 10.45 1.72
C PRO A 133 3.57 9.33 2.01
N GLY A 134 3.68 8.37 1.10
CA GLY A 134 4.63 7.28 1.21
C GLY A 134 4.15 6.05 1.99
N PHE A 135 2.89 5.97 2.46
CA PHE A 135 2.38 4.76 3.12
C PHE A 135 2.05 3.67 2.07
N PRO A 136 2.77 2.53 2.08
CA PRO A 136 2.51 1.42 1.17
C PRO A 136 1.48 0.47 1.77
N TYR A 137 0.38 0.26 1.06
CA TYR A 137 -0.55 -0.83 1.34
C TYR A 137 -0.07 -2.08 0.64
N MET A 138 0.35 -3.07 1.41
CA MET A 138 0.93 -4.32 0.91
C MET A 138 0.08 -5.53 1.30
N GLY A 139 0.04 -6.54 0.47
CA GLY A 139 -0.66 -7.79 0.74
C GLY A 139 -0.18 -8.93 -0.14
N THR A 140 -0.63 -10.11 0.09
CA THR A 140 -1.64 -10.52 1.08
C THR A 140 -0.93 -11.20 2.25
N LEU A 141 -1.38 -10.94 3.48
CA LEU A 141 -0.91 -11.67 4.66
C LEU A 141 -1.23 -13.16 4.57
N ASP A 142 -0.49 -13.97 5.31
CA ASP A 142 -0.91 -15.34 5.63
C ASP A 142 -2.26 -15.30 6.38
N GLU A 143 -3.19 -16.18 6.03
CA GLU A 143 -4.55 -16.21 6.60
C GLU A 143 -4.57 -16.27 8.12
N ARG A 144 -3.57 -16.93 8.72
CA ARG A 144 -3.39 -17.02 10.18
C ARG A 144 -3.11 -15.68 10.85
N LEU A 145 -2.63 -14.68 10.09
CA LEU A 145 -2.35 -13.33 10.60
C LEU A 145 -3.47 -12.33 10.31
N VAL A 146 -4.48 -12.71 9.53
CA VAL A 146 -5.61 -11.83 9.18
C VAL A 146 -6.39 -11.45 10.43
N MET A 147 -6.50 -10.15 10.72
CA MET A 147 -7.21 -9.65 11.90
C MET A 147 -7.76 -8.23 11.70
N SER A 148 -8.84 -7.90 12.41
CA SER A 148 -9.44 -6.56 12.34
C SER A 148 -8.48 -5.50 12.85
N ARG A 149 -8.72 -4.23 12.49
CA ARG A 149 -8.04 -3.09 13.11
C ARG A 149 -8.33 -3.02 14.60
N LEU A 150 -7.49 -2.30 15.35
CA LEU A 150 -7.77 -1.95 16.73
C LEU A 150 -9.10 -1.20 16.83
N GLU A 151 -9.91 -1.50 17.85
CA GLU A 151 -11.17 -0.79 18.13
C GLU A 151 -10.93 0.70 18.39
N THR A 152 -9.88 1.00 19.13
CA THR A 152 -9.44 2.39 19.39
C THR A 152 -8.09 2.63 18.73
N PRO A 153 -8.04 3.46 17.68
CA PRO A 153 -6.78 3.82 17.04
C PRO A 153 -5.84 4.57 17.99
N ARG A 154 -4.54 4.36 17.83
CA ARG A 154 -3.53 5.17 18.52
C ARG A 154 -3.52 6.59 17.98
N THR A 155 -3.32 7.56 18.85
CA THR A 155 -3.15 8.97 18.46
C THR A 155 -1.85 9.21 17.71
N VAL A 156 -0.81 8.43 18.00
CA VAL A 156 0.50 8.50 17.34
C VAL A 156 1.06 7.09 17.14
N VAL A 157 1.36 6.77 15.89
CA VAL A 157 2.20 5.66 15.47
C VAL A 157 3.45 6.26 14.83
N LYS A 158 4.63 5.83 15.24
CA LYS A 158 5.90 6.41 14.80
C LYS A 158 6.27 6.02 13.37
N ALA A 159 6.99 6.90 12.69
CA ALA A 159 7.59 6.61 11.38
C ALA A 159 8.47 5.36 11.45
N GLY A 160 8.46 4.54 10.39
CA GLY A 160 9.14 3.26 10.33
C GLY A 160 8.35 2.09 10.95
N THR A 161 7.23 2.33 11.62
CA THR A 161 6.43 1.26 12.22
C THR A 161 5.87 0.32 11.17
N VAL A 162 6.15 -0.99 11.32
CA VAL A 162 5.58 -2.08 10.53
C VAL A 162 4.34 -2.61 11.24
N ALA A 163 3.22 -2.66 10.54
CA ALA A 163 1.94 -3.02 11.14
C ALA A 163 1.07 -3.85 10.21
N ILE A 164 0.09 -4.57 10.81
CA ILE A 164 -0.87 -5.42 10.10
C ILE A 164 -2.31 -5.07 10.46
N ALA A 165 -3.22 -5.19 9.48
CA ALA A 165 -4.66 -5.12 9.69
C ALA A 165 -5.40 -5.69 8.47
N GLY A 166 -6.57 -6.31 8.67
CA GLY A 166 -7.23 -7.06 7.62
C GLY A 166 -6.30 -8.15 7.10
N SER A 167 -6.23 -8.29 5.79
CA SER A 167 -5.30 -9.17 5.07
C SER A 167 -4.02 -8.46 4.62
N GLN A 168 -3.65 -7.33 5.23
CA GLN A 168 -2.63 -6.43 4.74
C GLN A 168 -1.54 -6.13 5.77
N THR A 169 -0.36 -5.79 5.27
CA THR A 169 0.73 -5.18 6.02
C THR A 169 1.07 -3.82 5.42
N GLY A 170 1.71 -2.96 6.20
CA GLY A 170 2.14 -1.64 5.77
C GLY A 170 3.21 -1.07 6.69
N ILE A 171 3.81 0.04 6.26
CA ILE A 171 4.84 0.72 7.01
C ILE A 171 4.45 2.21 7.10
N TYR A 172 4.40 2.74 8.31
CA TYR A 172 4.10 4.15 8.52
C TYR A 172 5.30 5.02 8.09
N PRO A 173 5.16 5.89 7.08
CA PRO A 173 6.27 6.72 6.60
C PRO A 173 6.55 7.92 7.50
N LEU A 174 5.52 8.38 8.21
CA LEU A 174 5.51 9.58 9.06
C LEU A 174 4.78 9.27 10.37
N ASP A 175 5.05 10.03 11.41
CA ASP A 175 4.27 10.01 12.64
C ASP A 175 2.82 10.38 12.31
N SER A 176 1.87 9.49 12.61
CA SER A 176 0.45 9.71 12.31
C SER A 176 -0.44 8.88 13.24
N PRO A 177 -1.72 9.22 13.39
CA PRO A 177 -2.68 8.32 14.03
C PRO A 177 -2.78 6.99 13.27
N GLY A 178 -3.10 5.89 13.96
CA GLY A 178 -3.28 4.61 13.29
C GLY A 178 -3.89 3.52 14.15
N GLY A 179 -4.69 2.65 13.52
CA GLY A 179 -5.39 1.55 14.18
C GLY A 179 -4.90 0.16 13.76
N TRP A 180 -3.74 0.06 13.13
CA TRP A 180 -3.14 -1.22 12.78
C TRP A 180 -2.33 -1.78 13.94
N HIS A 181 -2.21 -3.12 14.01
CA HIS A 181 -1.42 -3.79 15.03
C HIS A 181 0.07 -3.65 14.73
N VAL A 182 0.78 -3.03 15.63
CA VAL A 182 2.22 -2.74 15.52
C VAL A 182 3.01 -4.00 15.86
N ILE A 183 3.69 -4.58 14.86
CA ILE A 183 4.46 -5.83 15.03
C ILE A 183 5.97 -5.64 14.92
N GLY A 184 6.43 -4.52 14.37
CA GLY A 184 7.85 -4.25 14.19
C GLY A 184 8.14 -2.80 13.78
N TRP A 185 9.42 -2.52 13.54
CA TRP A 185 9.92 -1.23 13.13
C TRP A 185 11.11 -1.38 12.17
N THR A 186 11.19 -0.52 11.15
CA THR A 186 12.30 -0.43 10.20
C THR A 186 13.01 0.92 10.28
N PRO A 187 14.34 0.98 10.16
CA PRO A 187 15.10 2.23 10.10
C PRO A 187 14.99 2.94 8.74
N LEU A 188 14.34 2.34 7.74
CA LEU A 188 14.25 2.93 6.40
C LEU A 188 13.39 4.19 6.41
N LYS A 189 13.87 5.24 5.74
CA LYS A 189 13.09 6.44 5.44
C LYS A 189 12.25 6.18 4.20
N LEU A 190 10.92 6.11 4.34
CA LEU A 190 10.01 5.75 3.26
C LEU A 190 9.63 6.95 2.39
N PHE A 191 9.66 8.14 2.99
CA PHE A 191 9.28 9.39 2.34
C PHE A 191 10.29 10.49 2.66
N ASP A 192 10.82 11.12 1.63
CA ASP A 192 11.71 12.28 1.73
C ASP A 192 11.30 13.36 0.73
N PRO A 193 10.58 14.41 1.16
CA PRO A 193 10.11 15.46 0.26
C PRO A 193 11.24 16.28 -0.36
N ALA A 194 12.46 16.21 0.18
CA ALA A 194 13.63 16.91 -0.36
C ALA A 194 14.38 16.10 -1.43
N SER A 195 14.02 14.82 -1.63
CA SER A 195 14.66 13.96 -2.63
C SER A 195 14.02 14.15 -4.02
N GLU A 196 14.80 14.01 -5.08
CA GLU A 196 14.29 13.90 -6.46
C GLU A 196 13.37 12.69 -6.64
N THR A 197 13.57 11.64 -5.86
CA THR A 197 12.70 10.45 -5.77
C THR A 197 12.12 10.36 -4.36
N PRO A 198 11.04 11.09 -4.05
CA PRO A 198 10.58 11.27 -2.68
C PRO A 198 10.04 10.01 -2.01
N PHE A 199 9.65 8.99 -2.79
CA PHE A 199 9.05 7.76 -2.29
C PHE A 199 9.98 6.57 -2.48
N LEU A 200 10.23 5.83 -1.37
CA LEU A 200 11.00 4.58 -1.42
C LEU A 200 10.27 3.52 -2.24
N PHE A 201 8.97 3.36 -1.98
CA PHE A 201 8.10 2.40 -2.65
C PHE A 201 7.28 3.05 -3.75
N VAL A 202 6.96 2.24 -4.75
CA VAL A 202 5.94 2.57 -5.75
C VAL A 202 5.00 1.37 -5.94
N PRO A 203 3.76 1.59 -6.38
CA PRO A 203 2.85 0.49 -6.67
C PRO A 203 3.47 -0.54 -7.63
N GLY A 204 3.22 -1.82 -7.34
CA GLY A 204 3.78 -2.94 -8.09
C GLY A 204 5.17 -3.41 -7.62
N ASP A 205 5.80 -2.74 -6.65
CA ASP A 205 7.03 -3.26 -6.03
C ASP A 205 6.74 -4.54 -5.22
N GLU A 206 7.70 -5.44 -5.18
CA GLU A 206 7.72 -6.63 -4.32
C GLU A 206 8.62 -6.39 -3.11
N VAL A 207 8.07 -6.59 -1.92
CA VAL A 207 8.73 -6.31 -0.65
C VAL A 207 8.93 -7.58 0.15
N LYS A 208 10.16 -7.79 0.62
CA LYS A 208 10.54 -8.86 1.54
C LYS A 208 10.98 -8.27 2.87
N PHE A 209 10.29 -8.64 3.94
CA PHE A 209 10.72 -8.25 5.28
C PHE A 209 11.83 -9.18 5.78
N ILE A 210 12.92 -8.58 6.26
CA ILE A 210 14.09 -9.30 6.76
C ILE A 210 14.20 -9.06 8.27
N PRO A 211 13.96 -10.07 9.12
CA PRO A 211 14.10 -9.93 10.56
C PRO A 211 15.53 -9.55 10.95
N LEU A 212 15.68 -8.43 11.64
CA LEU A 212 16.94 -8.06 12.29
C LEU A 212 17.09 -8.85 13.59
N PRO A 213 18.31 -9.24 13.96
CA PRO A 213 18.57 -9.83 15.27
C PRO A 213 18.11 -8.87 16.39
N ALA A 214 17.64 -9.44 17.51
CA ALA A 214 17.38 -8.64 18.70
C ALA A 214 18.66 -7.86 19.05
N PRO A 215 18.55 -6.57 19.48
CA PRO A 215 19.71 -5.85 19.95
C PRO A 215 20.34 -6.70 21.05
N LYS A 216 21.66 -6.97 20.95
CA LYS A 216 22.40 -7.49 22.07
C LYS A 216 22.21 -6.46 23.19
N LEU A 217 21.73 -6.90 24.36
CA LEU A 217 21.86 -6.13 25.59
C LEU A 217 23.36 -5.92 25.74
N ASP A 218 23.87 -4.76 25.31
CA ASP A 218 25.20 -4.36 25.64
C ASP A 218 25.25 -4.28 27.18
N ASP A 219 26.16 -5.06 27.75
CA ASP A 219 26.56 -4.99 29.11
C ASP A 219 27.13 -3.59 29.42
N HIS A 220 26.24 -2.64 29.61
CA HIS A 220 26.59 -1.38 30.29
C HIS A 220 26.17 -1.50 31.72
N ALA A 221 27.07 -2.21 32.49
CA ALA A 221 27.20 -2.02 33.91
C ALA A 221 27.79 -0.64 34.19
#